data_0f5fd99473464e93f8f094a9aecab393
#
_entry.id   0f5fd99473464e93f8f094a9aecab393
#
_cell.length_a   1.000
_cell.length_b   1.000
_cell.length_c   1.000
_cell.angle_alpha   90.00
_cell.angle_beta   90.00
_cell.angle_gamma   90.00
#
_symmetry.space_group_name_H-M   'P 1'
#
loop_
_entity.id
_entity.type
_entity.pdbx_description
1 polymer ?
#
loop_
_entity_poly.entity_id
_entity_poly.type
_entity_poly.pdbx_seq_one_letter_code
_entity_poly.pdbx_strand_id
1 'polypeptide(L)'
;MITKLTSRIPDLMKQSHLESKQAWVAYWSPIFRALTTQCTNHRREIRHQAFSSMRGALVSDNLTLGDHEEWTAIFGEVLFPLIKNLLKPEVYSSDKAGMSETRVQAATLLNKTFLHHLARLSKWEGMLDLWLKILDIMDRLMNSGQGDSLEEAVPESLKNILLVMSSSGFLVPPTRDPSKEKLWVETWKRLDRFLPDLRKELDLDPKEEPAAVSEKETTPAVTPVS
;
A
#
# COMPACT_ATOMS: atom_id res chain seq x y z
N MET A 1 3.92 -18.01 -20.19
CA MET A 1 5.35 -17.86 -20.54
C MET A 1 6.10 -16.99 -19.58
N ILE A 2 5.64 -15.77 -19.25
CA ILE A 2 6.30 -14.82 -18.33
C ILE A 2 6.45 -15.41 -16.91
N THR A 3 5.45 -16.09 -16.37
CA THR A 3 5.51 -16.75 -15.06
C THR A 3 6.64 -17.78 -14.96
N LYS A 4 6.92 -18.52 -16.03
CA LYS A 4 8.06 -19.44 -16.09
C LYS A 4 9.40 -18.72 -16.18
N LEU A 5 9.42 -17.54 -16.77
CA LEU A 5 10.63 -16.71 -16.85
C LEU A 5 10.95 -16.11 -15.47
N THR A 6 9.96 -15.50 -14.82
CA THR A 6 10.14 -14.89 -13.50
C THR A 6 10.53 -15.90 -12.42
N SER A 7 10.02 -17.15 -12.48
CA SER A 7 10.41 -18.20 -11.54
C SER A 7 11.87 -18.70 -11.70
N ARG A 8 12.51 -18.42 -12.84
CA ARG A 8 13.90 -18.78 -13.09
C ARG A 8 14.91 -17.71 -12.71
N ILE A 9 14.45 -16.48 -12.48
CA ILE A 9 15.36 -15.37 -12.17
C ILE A 9 16.23 -15.64 -10.94
N PRO A 10 15.73 -16.18 -9.81
CA PRO A 10 16.56 -16.48 -8.65
C PRO A 10 17.71 -17.45 -8.96
N ASP A 11 17.46 -18.45 -9.81
CA ASP A 11 18.50 -19.40 -10.23
C ASP A 11 19.53 -18.76 -11.15
N LEU A 12 19.07 -17.90 -12.08
CA LEU A 12 19.95 -17.12 -12.95
C LEU A 12 20.82 -16.14 -12.16
N MET A 13 20.27 -15.50 -11.13
CA MET A 13 21.02 -14.62 -10.23
C MET A 13 22.15 -15.38 -9.52
N LYS A 14 21.84 -16.58 -8.99
CA LYS A 14 22.84 -17.44 -8.32
C LYS A 14 23.94 -17.88 -9.29
N GLN A 15 23.56 -18.32 -10.50
CA GLN A 15 24.50 -18.78 -11.53
C GLN A 15 25.41 -17.65 -12.03
N SER A 16 24.88 -16.44 -12.12
CA SER A 16 25.61 -15.26 -12.64
C SER A 16 26.32 -14.48 -11.53
N HIS A 17 26.21 -14.89 -10.27
CA HIS A 17 26.77 -14.18 -9.10
C HIS A 17 26.38 -12.68 -9.06
N LEU A 18 25.17 -12.35 -9.50
CA LEU A 18 24.67 -10.98 -9.55
C LEU A 18 24.14 -10.54 -8.17
N GLU A 19 24.51 -9.35 -7.78
CA GLU A 19 23.88 -8.66 -6.67
C GLU A 19 22.43 -8.23 -7.04
N SER A 20 21.59 -8.02 -6.04
CA SER A 20 20.18 -7.66 -6.21
C SER A 20 19.97 -6.48 -7.18
N LYS A 21 20.76 -5.42 -7.06
CA LYS A 21 20.68 -4.24 -7.93
C LYS A 21 21.01 -4.56 -9.40
N GLN A 22 22.03 -5.39 -9.62
CA GLN A 22 22.40 -5.82 -10.98
C GLN A 22 21.31 -6.73 -11.57
N ALA A 23 20.75 -7.62 -10.75
CA ALA A 23 19.63 -8.48 -11.15
C ALA A 23 18.36 -7.70 -11.45
N TRP A 24 18.09 -6.62 -10.70
CA TRP A 24 16.98 -5.70 -11.01
C TRP A 24 17.13 -5.13 -12.42
N VAL A 25 18.29 -4.55 -12.73
CA VAL A 25 18.54 -3.93 -14.05
C VAL A 25 18.54 -4.96 -15.18
N ALA A 26 19.15 -6.12 -14.94
CA ALA A 26 19.33 -7.14 -15.99
C ALA A 26 18.05 -7.93 -16.30
N TYR A 27 17.21 -8.22 -15.29
CA TYR A 27 16.08 -9.14 -15.43
C TYR A 27 14.74 -8.51 -15.09
N TRP A 28 14.58 -7.91 -13.88
CA TRP A 28 13.29 -7.48 -13.39
C TRP A 28 12.77 -6.21 -14.08
N SER A 29 13.61 -5.18 -14.19
CA SER A 29 13.21 -3.90 -14.80
C SER A 29 12.73 -4.06 -16.26
N PRO A 30 13.41 -4.78 -17.14
CA PRO A 30 12.93 -5.04 -18.51
C PRO A 30 11.58 -5.77 -18.54
N ILE A 31 11.38 -6.77 -17.67
CA ILE A 31 10.13 -7.54 -17.61
C ILE A 31 8.99 -6.64 -17.14
N PHE A 32 9.18 -5.90 -16.04
CA PHE A 32 8.15 -5.01 -15.53
C PHE A 32 7.82 -3.88 -16.50
N ARG A 33 8.81 -3.32 -17.19
CA ARG A 33 8.61 -2.30 -18.23
C ARG A 33 7.76 -2.84 -19.38
N ALA A 34 8.06 -4.04 -19.85
CA ALA A 34 7.27 -4.70 -20.89
C ALA A 34 5.83 -4.97 -20.42
N LEU A 35 5.64 -5.48 -19.19
CA LEU A 35 4.32 -5.72 -18.60
C LEU A 35 3.53 -4.42 -18.43
N THR A 36 4.16 -3.35 -17.93
CA THR A 36 3.54 -2.02 -17.76
C THR A 36 2.99 -1.49 -19.08
N THR A 37 3.73 -1.65 -20.17
CA THR A 37 3.26 -1.27 -21.51
C THR A 37 2.01 -2.07 -21.92
N GLN A 38 1.97 -3.36 -21.61
CA GLN A 38 0.80 -4.19 -21.92
C GLN A 38 -0.40 -3.94 -21.02
N CYS A 39 -0.20 -3.44 -19.81
CA CYS A 39 -1.29 -3.03 -18.90
C CYS A 39 -2.11 -1.85 -19.42
N THR A 40 -1.61 -1.10 -20.40
CA THR A 40 -2.33 0.00 -21.07
C THR A 40 -2.70 -0.33 -22.53
N ASN A 41 -2.61 -1.59 -22.92
CA ASN A 41 -2.95 -2.05 -24.27
C ASN A 41 -4.44 -1.81 -24.57
N HIS A 42 -4.79 -1.52 -25.83
CA HIS A 42 -6.18 -1.32 -26.25
C HIS A 42 -7.04 -2.59 -26.10
N ARG A 43 -6.44 -3.80 -26.17
CA ARG A 43 -7.12 -5.08 -26.01
C ARG A 43 -7.23 -5.46 -24.54
N ARG A 44 -8.45 -5.66 -24.06
CA ARG A 44 -8.76 -5.98 -22.68
C ARG A 44 -8.08 -7.27 -22.18
N GLU A 45 -8.10 -8.32 -22.98
CA GLU A 45 -7.50 -9.62 -22.65
C GLU A 45 -5.98 -9.50 -22.41
N ILE A 46 -5.31 -8.65 -23.20
CA ILE A 46 -3.88 -8.39 -23.05
C ILE A 46 -3.62 -7.66 -21.73
N ARG A 47 -4.44 -6.65 -21.39
CA ARG A 47 -4.32 -5.95 -20.10
C ARG A 47 -4.49 -6.92 -18.92
N HIS A 48 -5.56 -7.74 -18.93
CA HIS A 48 -5.81 -8.74 -17.90
C HIS A 48 -4.65 -9.71 -17.72
N GLN A 49 -4.12 -10.25 -18.81
CA GLN A 49 -2.97 -11.14 -18.77
C GLN A 49 -1.72 -10.46 -18.23
N ALA A 50 -1.48 -9.20 -18.60
CA ALA A 50 -0.35 -8.43 -18.13
C ALA A 50 -0.46 -8.15 -16.61
N PHE A 51 -1.63 -7.73 -16.12
CA PHE A 51 -1.88 -7.55 -14.69
C PHE A 51 -1.75 -8.84 -13.89
N SER A 52 -2.27 -9.95 -14.40
CA SER A 52 -2.12 -11.26 -13.76
C SER A 52 -0.65 -11.67 -13.65
N SER A 53 0.13 -11.47 -14.71
CA SER A 53 1.58 -11.77 -14.72
C SER A 53 2.35 -10.84 -13.79
N MET A 54 2.02 -9.55 -13.77
CA MET A 54 2.66 -8.56 -12.89
C MET A 54 2.37 -8.87 -11.42
N ARG A 55 1.11 -9.18 -11.08
CA ARG A 55 0.72 -9.61 -9.73
C ARG A 55 1.49 -10.85 -9.30
N GLY A 56 1.55 -11.88 -10.16
CA GLY A 56 2.30 -13.10 -9.86
C GLY A 56 3.78 -12.86 -9.60
N ALA A 57 4.40 -11.89 -10.28
CA ALA A 57 5.78 -11.51 -10.05
C ALA A 57 5.99 -10.69 -8.77
N LEU A 58 5.14 -9.67 -8.54
CA LEU A 58 5.29 -8.73 -7.41
C LEU A 58 4.94 -9.32 -6.04
N VAL A 59 4.07 -10.33 -6.00
CA VAL A 59 3.61 -11.01 -4.77
C VAL A 59 4.31 -12.37 -4.62
N SER A 60 5.34 -12.63 -5.40
CA SER A 60 6.10 -13.88 -5.33
C SER A 60 7.25 -13.77 -4.34
N ASP A 61 7.47 -14.83 -3.56
CA ASP A 61 8.66 -14.98 -2.70
C ASP A 61 9.96 -15.06 -3.51
N ASN A 62 9.87 -15.30 -4.82
CA ASN A 62 11.00 -15.29 -5.74
C ASN A 62 11.54 -13.88 -6.02
N LEU A 63 10.76 -12.84 -5.72
CA LEU A 63 11.21 -11.47 -5.74
C LEU A 63 12.03 -11.22 -4.46
N THR A 64 13.25 -11.73 -4.45
CA THR A 64 14.20 -11.53 -3.35
C THR A 64 14.72 -10.12 -3.39
N LEU A 65 13.99 -9.23 -2.74
CA LEU A 65 14.39 -7.85 -2.55
C LEU A 65 15.24 -7.78 -1.28
N GLY A 66 16.52 -7.60 -1.47
CA GLY A 66 17.48 -7.54 -0.35
C GLY A 66 17.58 -6.13 0.24
N ASP A 67 17.28 -5.10 -0.55
CA ASP A 67 17.60 -3.72 -0.20
C ASP A 67 16.42 -2.75 -0.48
N HIS A 68 16.45 -1.60 0.19
CA HIS A 68 15.46 -0.52 0.06
C HIS A 68 15.43 0.13 -1.35
N GLU A 69 16.53 0.12 -2.08
CA GLU A 69 16.59 0.65 -3.45
C GLU A 69 15.62 -0.06 -4.39
N GLU A 70 15.40 -1.36 -4.19
CA GLU A 70 14.51 -2.19 -5.02
C GLU A 70 13.04 -1.86 -4.77
N TRP A 71 12.66 -1.55 -3.52
CA TRP A 71 11.31 -1.09 -3.19
C TRP A 71 11.02 0.25 -3.86
N THR A 72 11.98 1.17 -3.80
CA THR A 72 11.89 2.45 -4.48
C THR A 72 11.70 2.26 -5.98
N ALA A 73 12.40 1.29 -6.58
CA ALA A 73 12.26 0.97 -8.00
C ALA A 73 10.88 0.35 -8.33
N ILE A 74 10.40 -0.63 -7.54
CA ILE A 74 9.07 -1.24 -7.76
C ILE A 74 7.95 -0.20 -7.70
N PHE A 75 7.92 0.59 -6.65
CA PHE A 75 6.86 1.59 -6.51
C PHE A 75 7.10 2.80 -7.42
N GLY A 76 8.33 3.33 -7.45
CA GLY A 76 8.68 4.56 -8.17
C GLY A 76 8.79 4.40 -9.68
N GLU A 77 9.32 3.27 -10.17
CA GLU A 77 9.56 3.06 -11.60
C GLU A 77 8.48 2.20 -12.29
N VAL A 78 7.74 1.38 -11.52
CA VAL A 78 6.76 0.46 -12.10
C VAL A 78 5.33 0.87 -11.73
N LEU A 79 4.96 0.81 -10.45
CA LEU A 79 3.56 0.94 -10.04
C LEU A 79 3.02 2.38 -10.17
N PHE A 80 3.75 3.37 -9.69
CA PHE A 80 3.30 4.76 -9.77
C PHE A 80 3.24 5.28 -11.22
N PRO A 81 4.22 5.03 -12.10
CA PRO A 81 4.11 5.40 -13.50
C PRO A 81 2.98 4.67 -14.24
N LEU A 82 2.72 3.39 -13.94
CA LEU A 82 1.59 2.66 -14.49
C LEU A 82 0.26 3.36 -14.16
N ILE A 83 0.03 3.65 -12.89
CA ILE A 83 -1.21 4.31 -12.46
C ILE A 83 -1.32 5.72 -13.05
N LYS A 84 -0.23 6.48 -13.05
CA LYS A 84 -0.20 7.79 -13.71
C LYS A 84 -0.59 7.72 -15.19
N ASN A 85 -0.15 6.67 -15.88
CA ASN A 85 -0.49 6.47 -17.29
C ASN A 85 -1.97 6.11 -17.46
N LEU A 86 -2.53 5.27 -16.59
CA LEU A 86 -3.94 4.90 -16.60
C LEU A 86 -4.88 6.07 -16.27
N LEU A 87 -4.38 7.10 -15.58
CA LEU A 87 -5.14 8.32 -15.26
C LEU A 87 -5.20 9.30 -16.44
N LYS A 88 -4.43 9.11 -17.51
CA LYS A 88 -4.46 9.98 -18.68
C LYS A 88 -5.81 9.85 -19.42
N PRO A 89 -6.45 10.98 -19.79
CA PRO A 89 -7.73 10.96 -20.49
C PRO A 89 -7.71 10.17 -21.79
N GLU A 90 -6.64 10.25 -22.57
CA GLU A 90 -6.48 9.55 -23.84
C GLU A 90 -6.39 8.04 -23.67
N VAL A 91 -5.79 7.56 -22.57
CA VAL A 91 -5.74 6.11 -22.26
C VAL A 91 -7.12 5.63 -21.84
N TYR A 92 -7.80 6.36 -20.97
CA TYR A 92 -9.15 6.02 -20.52
C TYR A 92 -10.15 5.99 -21.68
N SER A 93 -10.09 6.96 -22.57
CA SER A 93 -11.02 7.10 -23.70
C SER A 93 -10.89 5.99 -24.74
N SER A 94 -9.79 5.24 -24.75
CA SER A 94 -9.56 4.13 -25.68
C SER A 94 -10.51 2.94 -25.45
N ASP A 95 -10.95 2.71 -24.22
CA ASP A 95 -11.90 1.66 -23.80
C ASP A 95 -12.47 2.01 -22.43
N LYS A 96 -13.42 2.94 -22.34
CA LYS A 96 -13.92 3.49 -21.07
C LYS A 96 -14.31 2.42 -20.05
N ALA A 97 -15.13 1.45 -20.45
CA ALA A 97 -15.60 0.40 -19.54
C ALA A 97 -14.47 -0.53 -19.08
N GLY A 98 -13.62 -0.97 -20.00
CA GLY A 98 -12.50 -1.85 -19.68
C GLY A 98 -11.37 -1.13 -18.95
N MET A 99 -11.20 0.19 -19.15
CA MET A 99 -10.21 0.97 -18.42
C MET A 99 -10.65 1.27 -16.98
N SER A 100 -11.95 1.43 -16.71
CA SER A 100 -12.46 1.49 -15.35
C SER A 100 -12.06 0.26 -14.55
N GLU A 101 -12.32 -0.94 -15.07
CA GLU A 101 -11.89 -2.20 -14.46
C GLU A 101 -10.36 -2.31 -14.33
N THR A 102 -9.63 -1.87 -15.35
CA THR A 102 -8.15 -1.87 -15.36
C THR A 102 -7.58 -0.97 -14.26
N ARG A 103 -8.19 0.19 -14.00
CA ARG A 103 -7.81 1.10 -12.92
C ARG A 103 -8.05 0.48 -11.54
N VAL A 104 -9.18 -0.21 -11.35
CA VAL A 104 -9.46 -0.97 -10.11
C VAL A 104 -8.41 -2.06 -9.91
N GLN A 105 -8.05 -2.78 -10.97
CA GLN A 105 -6.97 -3.79 -10.90
C GLN A 105 -5.62 -3.16 -10.53
N ALA A 106 -5.30 -1.98 -11.03
CA ALA A 106 -4.06 -1.27 -10.70
C ALA A 106 -4.03 -0.81 -9.24
N ALA A 107 -5.13 -0.24 -8.73
CA ALA A 107 -5.28 0.12 -7.32
C ALA A 107 -5.14 -1.11 -6.41
N THR A 108 -5.82 -2.20 -6.76
CA THR A 108 -5.73 -3.47 -6.03
C THR A 108 -4.31 -4.04 -6.04
N LEU A 109 -3.61 -3.97 -7.18
CA LEU A 109 -2.23 -4.44 -7.29
C LEU A 109 -1.28 -3.63 -6.41
N LEU A 110 -1.39 -2.30 -6.44
CA LEU A 110 -0.61 -1.39 -5.59
C LEU A 110 -0.77 -1.76 -4.10
N ASN A 111 -2.03 -1.90 -3.66
CA ASN A 111 -2.38 -2.19 -2.28
C ASN A 111 -1.91 -3.57 -1.84
N LYS A 112 -2.12 -4.59 -2.67
CA LYS A 112 -1.66 -5.96 -2.38
C LYS A 112 -0.13 -6.04 -2.31
N THR A 113 0.57 -5.34 -3.21
CA THR A 113 2.04 -5.31 -3.17
C THR A 113 2.53 -4.63 -1.90
N PHE A 114 1.94 -3.51 -1.50
CA PHE A 114 2.27 -2.83 -0.26
C PHE A 114 2.05 -3.73 0.97
N LEU A 115 0.87 -4.34 1.09
CA LEU A 115 0.53 -5.22 2.22
C LEU A 115 1.42 -6.47 2.28
N HIS A 116 1.67 -7.12 1.14
CA HIS A 116 2.50 -8.32 1.08
C HIS A 116 3.92 -8.05 1.62
N HIS A 117 4.43 -6.85 1.40
CA HIS A 117 5.77 -6.48 1.82
C HIS A 117 5.82 -5.58 3.07
N LEU A 118 4.68 -5.32 3.72
CA LEU A 118 4.55 -4.37 4.83
C LEU A 118 5.55 -4.63 5.95
N ALA A 119 5.75 -5.88 6.36
CA ALA A 119 6.68 -6.24 7.43
C ALA A 119 8.15 -5.89 7.12
N ARG A 120 8.53 -5.88 5.84
CA ARG A 120 9.86 -5.46 5.39
C ARG A 120 9.93 -3.95 5.24
N LEU A 121 8.90 -3.36 4.60
CA LEU A 121 8.80 -1.91 4.40
C LEU A 121 8.78 -1.13 5.72
N SER A 122 8.17 -1.68 6.77
CA SER A 122 8.10 -1.03 8.08
C SER A 122 9.46 -0.81 8.77
N LYS A 123 10.48 -1.52 8.33
CA LYS A 123 11.86 -1.37 8.81
C LYS A 123 12.67 -0.35 8.02
N TRP A 124 12.12 0.14 6.92
CA TRP A 124 12.79 1.10 6.05
C TRP A 124 12.39 2.53 6.39
N GLU A 125 13.37 3.43 6.49
CA GLU A 125 13.15 4.84 6.84
C GLU A 125 12.22 5.57 5.86
N GLY A 126 12.24 5.20 4.57
CA GLY A 126 11.38 5.76 3.53
C GLY A 126 9.94 5.25 3.52
N MET A 127 9.55 4.37 4.45
CA MET A 127 8.21 3.77 4.51
C MET A 127 7.10 4.81 4.62
N LEU A 128 7.29 5.83 5.46
CA LEU A 128 6.32 6.91 5.60
C LEU A 128 6.08 7.64 4.28
N ASP A 129 7.14 8.07 3.61
CA ASP A 129 7.02 8.80 2.34
C ASP A 129 6.38 7.94 1.25
N LEU A 130 6.70 6.65 1.22
CA LEU A 130 6.07 5.69 0.32
C LEU A 130 4.56 5.58 0.60
N TRP A 131 4.18 5.40 1.87
CA TRP A 131 2.79 5.30 2.29
C TRP A 131 1.99 6.55 1.92
N LEU A 132 2.55 7.72 2.20
CA LEU A 132 1.90 8.99 1.87
C LEU A 132 1.71 9.17 0.35
N LYS A 133 2.67 8.73 -0.46
CA LYS A 133 2.52 8.70 -1.93
C LYS A 133 1.42 7.73 -2.38
N ILE A 134 1.27 6.59 -1.71
CA ILE A 134 0.17 5.66 -1.99
C ILE A 134 -1.17 6.33 -1.71
N LEU A 135 -1.32 7.00 -0.57
CA LEU A 135 -2.54 7.74 -0.24
C LEU A 135 -2.85 8.84 -1.28
N ASP A 136 -1.84 9.62 -1.68
CA ASP A 136 -2.01 10.67 -2.70
C ASP A 136 -2.42 10.09 -4.08
N ILE A 137 -1.99 8.88 -4.40
CA ILE A 137 -2.40 8.19 -5.64
C ILE A 137 -3.82 7.64 -5.52
N MET A 138 -4.20 7.12 -4.35
CA MET A 138 -5.56 6.63 -4.10
C MET A 138 -6.58 7.77 -4.14
N ASP A 139 -6.25 8.93 -3.56
CA ASP A 139 -7.03 10.18 -3.67
C ASP A 139 -7.24 10.54 -5.16
N ARG A 140 -6.17 10.57 -5.94
CA ARG A 140 -6.26 10.90 -7.39
C ARG A 140 -7.05 9.88 -8.19
N LEU A 141 -6.98 8.60 -7.86
CA LEU A 141 -7.79 7.57 -8.49
C LEU A 141 -9.27 7.77 -8.20
N MET A 142 -9.62 7.99 -6.93
CA MET A 142 -11.00 8.22 -6.50
C MET A 142 -11.58 9.50 -7.12
N ASN A 143 -10.82 10.58 -7.16
CA ASN A 143 -11.22 11.87 -7.69
C ASN A 143 -10.91 12.07 -9.18
N SER A 144 -10.75 10.97 -9.94
CA SER A 144 -10.46 11.06 -11.39
C SER A 144 -11.62 11.62 -12.23
N GLY A 145 -12.82 11.77 -11.63
CA GLY A 145 -13.99 12.39 -12.26
C GLY A 145 -14.58 11.57 -13.41
N GLN A 146 -14.33 10.28 -13.47
CA GLN A 146 -14.72 9.41 -14.57
C GLN A 146 -16.02 8.64 -14.27
N GLY A 147 -16.58 8.75 -13.02
CA GLY A 147 -17.81 8.05 -12.61
C GLY A 147 -17.66 6.54 -12.71
N ASP A 148 -16.46 6.02 -12.41
CA ASP A 148 -16.17 4.61 -12.48
C ASP A 148 -16.22 3.94 -11.10
N SER A 149 -16.10 2.62 -11.07
CA SER A 149 -16.13 1.80 -9.84
C SER A 149 -14.98 2.08 -8.85
N LEU A 150 -14.10 3.05 -9.14
CA LEU A 150 -13.04 3.49 -8.21
C LEU A 150 -13.60 4.21 -6.99
N GLU A 151 -14.74 4.89 -7.11
CA GLU A 151 -15.40 5.56 -5.98
C GLU A 151 -15.79 4.58 -4.86
N GLU A 152 -16.09 3.32 -5.22
CA GLU A 152 -16.36 2.24 -4.26
C GLU A 152 -15.10 1.43 -3.92
N ALA A 153 -14.29 1.11 -4.92
CA ALA A 153 -13.15 0.20 -4.76
C ALA A 153 -12.00 0.80 -3.97
N VAL A 154 -11.78 2.13 -4.07
CA VAL A 154 -10.68 2.80 -3.35
C VAL A 154 -10.94 2.85 -1.85
N PRO A 155 -12.10 3.30 -1.34
CA PRO A 155 -12.41 3.27 0.09
C PRO A 155 -12.31 1.86 0.68
N GLU A 156 -12.87 0.85 0.02
CA GLU A 156 -12.81 -0.53 0.50
C GLU A 156 -11.37 -1.07 0.56
N SER A 157 -10.56 -0.76 -0.44
CA SER A 157 -9.13 -1.12 -0.44
C SER A 157 -8.38 -0.43 0.69
N LEU A 158 -8.65 0.85 0.95
CA LEU A 158 -8.01 1.60 2.04
C LEU A 158 -8.45 1.10 3.42
N LYS A 159 -9.74 0.79 3.62
CA LYS A 159 -10.25 0.16 4.84
C LYS A 159 -9.45 -1.10 5.16
N ASN A 160 -9.30 -1.98 4.19
CA ASN A 160 -8.54 -3.22 4.37
C ASN A 160 -7.07 -2.97 4.75
N ILE A 161 -6.40 -2.03 4.10
CA ILE A 161 -5.01 -1.69 4.43
C ILE A 161 -4.89 -1.14 5.84
N LEU A 162 -5.74 -0.19 6.20
CA LEU A 162 -5.72 0.46 7.51
C LEU A 162 -5.99 -0.54 8.64
N LEU A 163 -6.95 -1.46 8.44
CA LEU A 163 -7.23 -2.53 9.41
C LEU A 163 -6.03 -3.46 9.58
N VAL A 164 -5.38 -3.86 8.48
CA VAL A 164 -4.17 -4.70 8.55
C VAL A 164 -3.03 -3.96 9.21
N MET A 165 -2.79 -2.69 8.88
CA MET A 165 -1.74 -1.88 9.51
C MET A 165 -2.01 -1.67 11.01
N SER A 166 -3.25 -1.44 11.39
CA SER A 166 -3.64 -1.27 12.80
C SER A 166 -3.51 -2.57 13.59
N SER A 167 -4.06 -3.67 13.08
CA SER A 167 -4.00 -4.98 13.75
C SER A 167 -2.57 -5.52 13.89
N SER A 168 -1.70 -5.18 12.94
CA SER A 168 -0.27 -5.55 12.96
C SER A 168 0.59 -4.58 13.77
N GLY A 169 0.01 -3.55 14.41
CA GLY A 169 0.73 -2.56 15.22
C GLY A 169 1.58 -1.56 14.44
N PHE A 170 1.42 -1.46 13.11
CA PHE A 170 2.14 -0.47 12.29
C PHE A 170 1.48 0.91 12.31
N LEU A 171 0.15 0.97 12.35
CA LEU A 171 -0.62 2.19 12.45
C LEU A 171 -1.43 2.19 13.75
N VAL A 172 -0.88 2.78 14.80
CA VAL A 172 -1.50 2.86 16.12
C VAL A 172 -1.52 4.30 16.64
N PRO A 173 -2.49 4.66 17.49
CA PRO A 173 -2.54 6.00 18.08
C PRO A 173 -1.27 6.33 18.89
N PRO A 174 -0.86 7.62 18.96
CA PRO A 174 0.30 8.06 19.73
C PRO A 174 0.20 7.75 21.23
N THR A 175 -1.03 7.65 21.75
CA THR A 175 -1.31 7.23 23.14
C THR A 175 -0.83 5.82 23.44
N ARG A 176 -0.83 4.94 22.41
CA ARG A 176 -0.39 3.55 22.52
C ARG A 176 1.10 3.38 22.16
N ASP A 177 1.59 4.09 21.14
CA ASP A 177 3.00 4.08 20.73
C ASP A 177 3.41 5.47 20.20
N PRO A 178 4.09 6.30 21.01
CA PRO A 178 4.54 7.62 20.62
C PRO A 178 5.48 7.61 19.40
N SER A 179 6.22 6.55 19.17
CA SER A 179 7.12 6.44 18.00
C SER A 179 6.39 6.42 16.66
N LYS A 180 5.09 6.13 16.68
CA LYS A 180 4.21 6.07 15.49
C LYS A 180 3.42 7.36 15.26
N GLU A 181 3.60 8.39 16.11
CA GLU A 181 2.84 9.65 16.02
C GLU A 181 2.87 10.25 14.61
N LYS A 182 4.06 10.39 14.02
CA LYS A 182 4.21 10.98 12.70
C LYS A 182 3.44 10.20 11.62
N LEU A 183 3.54 8.86 11.65
CA LEU A 183 2.80 8.01 10.71
C LEU A 183 1.30 8.15 10.90
N TRP A 184 0.83 8.14 12.16
CA TRP A 184 -0.57 8.30 12.51
C TRP A 184 -1.13 9.64 12.04
N VAL A 185 -0.51 10.74 12.45
CA VAL A 185 -0.98 12.10 12.15
C VAL A 185 -0.99 12.37 10.64
N GLU A 186 0.09 12.05 9.94
CA GLU A 186 0.18 12.30 8.50
C GLU A 186 -0.76 11.40 7.69
N THR A 187 -1.05 10.17 8.15
CA THR A 187 -2.04 9.29 7.52
C THR A 187 -3.44 9.92 7.57
N TRP A 188 -3.91 10.28 8.76
CA TRP A 188 -5.26 10.85 8.93
C TRP A 188 -5.39 12.22 8.29
N LYS A 189 -4.39 13.07 8.38
CA LYS A 189 -4.36 14.36 7.70
C LYS A 189 -4.58 14.23 6.17
N ARG A 190 -4.15 13.14 5.55
CA ARG A 190 -4.39 12.89 4.13
C ARG A 190 -5.76 12.29 3.87
N LEU A 191 -6.14 11.29 4.65
CA LEU A 191 -7.41 10.59 4.49
C LEU A 191 -8.60 11.52 4.74
N ASP A 192 -8.55 12.38 5.74
CA ASP A 192 -9.62 13.32 6.10
C ASP A 192 -9.94 14.31 4.96
N ARG A 193 -9.05 14.50 3.98
CA ARG A 193 -9.31 15.36 2.81
C ARG A 193 -10.29 14.75 1.81
N PHE A 194 -10.33 13.42 1.69
CA PHE A 194 -11.15 12.75 0.67
C PHE A 194 -12.02 11.62 1.23
N LEU A 195 -11.76 11.15 2.44
CA LEU A 195 -12.53 10.14 3.17
C LEU A 195 -12.67 10.52 4.66
N PRO A 196 -13.36 11.63 4.99
CA PRO A 196 -13.38 12.20 6.36
C PRO A 196 -14.01 11.28 7.40
N ASP A 197 -14.95 10.40 6.99
CA ASP A 197 -15.66 9.52 7.93
C ASP A 197 -14.97 8.18 8.15
N LEU A 198 -13.92 7.87 7.37
CA LEU A 198 -13.26 6.57 7.35
C LEU A 198 -12.70 6.17 8.72
N ARG A 199 -12.16 7.13 9.47
CA ARG A 199 -11.60 6.89 10.81
C ARG A 199 -12.64 6.43 11.80
N LYS A 200 -13.82 7.04 11.77
CA LYS A 200 -14.98 6.68 12.62
C LYS A 200 -15.55 5.32 12.23
N GLU A 201 -15.67 5.06 10.93
CA GLU A 201 -16.16 3.78 10.41
C GLU A 201 -15.29 2.60 10.86
N LEU A 202 -13.98 2.82 11.01
CA LEU A 202 -13.02 1.79 11.40
C LEU A 202 -12.84 1.66 12.92
N ASP A 203 -13.54 2.48 13.74
CA ASP A 203 -13.37 2.55 15.22
C ASP A 203 -11.88 2.68 15.62
N LEU A 204 -11.12 3.46 14.85
CA LEU A 204 -9.70 3.71 15.07
C LEU A 204 -9.44 5.00 15.85
N ASP A 205 -10.46 5.66 16.35
CA ASP A 205 -10.29 6.80 17.26
C ASP A 205 -9.65 6.34 18.56
N PRO A 206 -8.73 7.13 19.13
CA PRO A 206 -8.19 6.85 20.44
C PRO A 206 -9.35 6.80 21.44
N LYS A 207 -9.61 5.63 22.02
CA LYS A 207 -10.57 5.54 23.13
C LYS A 207 -9.96 6.29 24.30
N GLU A 208 -10.66 7.32 24.79
CA GLU A 208 -10.33 7.92 26.07
C GLU A 208 -10.43 6.81 27.13
N GLU A 209 -9.29 6.35 27.65
CA GLU A 209 -9.33 5.52 28.85
C GLU A 209 -10.01 6.35 29.94
N PRO A 210 -11.07 5.84 30.60
CA PRO A 210 -11.67 6.54 31.73
C PRO A 210 -10.57 6.78 32.76
N ALA A 211 -10.34 8.06 33.07
CA ALA A 211 -9.36 8.46 34.04
C ALA A 211 -9.55 7.58 35.29
N ALA A 212 -8.50 6.84 35.68
CA ALA A 212 -8.50 6.01 36.86
C ALA A 212 -8.92 6.87 38.05
N VAL A 213 -10.11 6.61 38.57
CA VAL A 213 -10.62 7.25 39.78
C VAL A 213 -9.65 6.88 40.88
N SER A 214 -8.81 7.86 41.26
CA SER A 214 -7.96 7.77 42.43
C SER A 214 -8.88 7.70 43.65
N GLU A 215 -9.21 6.49 44.09
CA GLU A 215 -9.78 6.30 45.43
C GLU A 215 -8.77 6.77 46.46
N LYS A 216 -9.01 7.97 46.96
CA LYS A 216 -8.40 8.42 48.21
C LYS A 216 -8.96 7.55 49.33
N GLU A 217 -8.14 6.62 49.76
CA GLU A 217 -8.31 5.86 50.98
C GLU A 217 -8.40 6.84 52.19
N THR A 218 -9.61 7.10 52.64
CA THR A 218 -9.86 7.83 53.90
C THR A 218 -9.65 6.85 55.05
N THR A 219 -8.50 6.93 55.67
CA THR A 219 -8.20 6.25 56.91
C THR A 219 -9.10 6.81 58.02
N PRO A 220 -9.87 6.00 58.75
CA PRO A 220 -10.62 6.48 59.89
C PRO A 220 -9.68 6.72 61.11
N ALA A 221 -9.73 7.93 61.63
CA ALA A 221 -9.02 8.31 62.84
C ALA A 221 -9.54 7.52 64.04
N VAL A 222 -8.62 6.78 64.67
CA VAL A 222 -8.87 6.14 66.00
C VAL A 222 -8.70 7.18 67.04
N THR A 223 -9.78 7.52 67.74
CA THR A 223 -9.75 8.30 68.99
C THR A 223 -9.35 7.41 70.17
N PRO A 224 -8.42 7.79 71.06
CA PRO A 224 -8.17 7.08 72.28
C PRO A 224 -9.17 7.51 73.34
N VAL A 225 -9.81 6.57 74.02
CA VAL A 225 -10.62 6.75 75.23
C VAL A 225 -9.74 6.58 76.39
N SER A 226 -9.79 7.60 77.33
CA SER A 226 -9.20 7.60 78.67
C SER A 226 -10.02 6.75 79.61
#